data_07e09e0c8df08a35168197e69dd9a4f9
#
_entry.id   07e09e0c8df08a35168197e69dd9a4f9
#
_cell.length_a   1.000
_cell.length_b   1.000
_cell.length_c   1.000
_cell.angle_alpha   90.00
_cell.angle_beta   90.00
_cell.angle_gamma   90.00
#
_symmetry.space_group_name_H-M   'P 1'
#
loop_
_entity.id
_entity.type
_entity.pdbx_description
1 polymer ?
#
loop_
_entity_poly.entity_id
_entity_poly.type
_entity_poly.pdbx_seq_one_letter_code
_entity_poly.pdbx_strand_id
1 'polypeptide(L)'
;MYRTTWEETIGNEIFRQRDKSNNNDIGYFHQRIFNYIDKCHVPENGTEGGWDVIYKNPEGIQLPNGSIVHTVYVEMKNKHNTMNSASAGKTFIKMQSQLLKDDDCACFLVEAIAKTSQNIKWETTVDGTKVSHKLIRRVSLDQFYALVTGQDDAFYQICMALPEIIQSVVDDAGEQLVPHDIVFDQLSAIADKSGIEKKDVAIAMAIYMLGFGSYNGFTK
;
A
#
# COMPACT_ATOMS: atom_id res chain seq x y z
N MET A 1 23.13 13.37 15.24
CA MET A 1 22.86 12.10 15.90
C MET A 1 22.01 12.41 17.12
N TYR A 2 20.81 11.85 17.20
CA TYR A 2 19.93 12.01 18.35
C TYR A 2 20.57 11.31 19.54
N ARG A 3 20.54 11.95 20.73
CA ARG A 3 20.99 11.35 21.99
C ARG A 3 19.93 10.38 22.50
N THR A 4 19.75 9.25 21.82
CA THR A 4 18.85 8.17 22.21
C THR A 4 19.66 7.01 22.78
N THR A 5 19.14 6.33 23.77
CA THR A 5 19.74 5.08 24.25
C THR A 5 19.62 4.00 23.17
N TRP A 6 20.39 2.93 23.27
CA TRP A 6 20.30 1.83 22.30
C TRP A 6 18.94 1.12 22.41
N GLU A 7 18.35 1.04 23.59
CA GLU A 7 16.99 0.50 23.81
C GLU A 7 15.94 1.32 23.04
N GLU A 8 16.02 2.64 23.15
CA GLU A 8 15.13 3.53 22.39
C GLU A 8 15.34 3.42 20.88
N THR A 9 16.59 3.24 20.45
CA THR A 9 16.91 3.07 19.01
C THR A 9 16.34 1.77 18.48
N ILE A 10 16.49 0.65 19.19
CA ILE A 10 15.90 -0.63 18.83
C ILE A 10 14.36 -0.56 18.88
N GLY A 11 13.80 0.01 19.94
CA GLY A 11 12.35 0.18 20.07
C GLY A 11 11.76 0.98 18.91
N ASN A 12 12.42 2.06 18.50
CA ASN A 12 12.01 2.87 17.35
C ASN A 12 12.10 2.08 16.02
N GLU A 13 13.12 1.25 15.83
CA GLU A 13 13.25 0.42 14.62
C GLU A 13 12.20 -0.69 14.59
N ILE A 14 11.94 -1.35 15.71
CA ILE A 14 10.86 -2.34 15.83
C ILE A 14 9.50 -1.70 15.51
N PHE A 15 9.25 -0.51 16.09
CA PHE A 15 8.02 0.23 15.82
C PHE A 15 7.90 0.59 14.33
N ARG A 16 8.98 1.07 13.73
CA ARG A 16 9.03 1.40 12.30
C ARG A 16 8.76 0.19 11.41
N GLN A 17 9.32 -0.97 11.74
CA GLN A 17 9.09 -2.22 10.99
C GLN A 17 7.63 -2.67 11.10
N ARG A 18 7.07 -2.63 12.32
CA ARG A 18 5.65 -2.96 12.55
C ARG A 18 4.71 -1.99 11.84
N ASP A 19 4.98 -0.68 11.89
CA ASP A 19 4.18 0.33 11.18
C ASP A 19 4.20 0.09 9.67
N LYS A 20 5.36 -0.25 9.11
CA LYS A 20 5.48 -0.60 7.69
C LYS A 20 4.67 -1.86 7.34
N SER A 21 4.73 -2.90 8.17
CA SER A 21 3.94 -4.13 7.97
C SER A 21 2.45 -3.82 8.05
N ASN A 22 2.00 -3.16 9.11
CA ASN A 22 0.59 -2.79 9.30
C ASN A 22 0.04 -1.94 8.14
N ASN A 23 0.84 -1.00 7.63
CA ASN A 23 0.43 -0.19 6.47
C ASN A 23 0.24 -1.05 5.20
N ASN A 24 1.09 -2.07 5.00
CA ASN A 24 0.92 -3.01 3.89
C ASN A 24 -0.34 -3.86 4.09
N ASP A 25 -0.57 -4.35 5.31
CA ASP A 25 -1.73 -5.18 5.65
C ASP A 25 -3.06 -4.44 5.42
N ILE A 26 -3.13 -3.15 5.77
CA ILE A 26 -4.29 -2.30 5.46
C ILE A 26 -4.52 -2.20 3.94
N GLY A 27 -3.47 -2.03 3.16
CA GLY A 27 -3.57 -2.00 1.70
C GLY A 27 -4.10 -3.32 1.15
N TYR A 28 -3.53 -4.44 1.56
CA TYR A 28 -3.97 -5.78 1.15
C TYR A 28 -5.37 -6.12 1.64
N PHE A 29 -5.77 -5.66 2.82
CA PHE A 29 -7.12 -5.84 3.34
C PHE A 29 -8.15 -5.24 2.38
N HIS A 30 -8.02 -3.97 2.03
CA HIS A 30 -8.95 -3.33 1.10
C HIS A 30 -8.90 -3.97 -0.29
N GLN A 31 -7.71 -4.28 -0.81
CA GLN A 31 -7.57 -4.97 -2.09
C GLN A 31 -8.31 -6.31 -2.09
N ARG A 32 -8.21 -7.10 -1.01
CA ARG A 32 -8.90 -8.39 -0.89
C ARG A 32 -10.42 -8.26 -0.78
N ILE A 33 -10.96 -7.22 -0.14
CA ILE A 33 -12.40 -6.97 -0.07
C ILE A 33 -13.00 -6.87 -1.47
N PHE A 34 -12.29 -6.24 -2.43
CA PHE A 34 -12.80 -6.11 -3.80
C PHE A 34 -13.00 -7.44 -4.52
N ASN A 35 -12.40 -8.56 -4.08
CA ASN A 35 -12.73 -9.89 -4.60
C ASN A 35 -14.17 -10.33 -4.30
N TYR A 36 -14.80 -9.74 -3.29
CA TYR A 36 -16.17 -10.07 -2.86
C TYR A 36 -17.20 -9.06 -3.34
N ILE A 37 -16.78 -8.04 -4.09
CA ILE A 37 -17.66 -7.05 -4.69
C ILE A 37 -17.92 -7.46 -6.14
N ASP A 38 -19.21 -7.52 -6.50
CA ASP A 38 -19.62 -7.87 -7.85
C ASP A 38 -18.93 -7.01 -8.92
N LYS A 39 -18.60 -7.61 -10.07
CA LYS A 39 -17.94 -6.95 -11.20
C LYS A 39 -16.50 -6.47 -10.91
N CYS A 40 -15.97 -6.68 -9.68
CA CYS A 40 -14.58 -6.45 -9.35
C CYS A 40 -13.77 -7.74 -9.48
N HIS A 41 -12.53 -7.59 -9.95
CA HIS A 41 -11.53 -8.64 -10.05
C HIS A 41 -10.21 -8.15 -9.50
N VAL A 42 -9.58 -8.95 -8.64
CA VAL A 42 -8.24 -8.68 -8.09
C VAL A 42 -7.27 -9.67 -8.76
N PRO A 43 -6.45 -9.20 -9.71
CA PRO A 43 -5.48 -10.06 -10.38
C PRO A 43 -4.44 -10.64 -9.42
N GLU A 44 -3.89 -11.80 -9.75
CA GLU A 44 -2.71 -12.32 -9.06
C GLU A 44 -1.51 -11.38 -9.27
N ASN A 45 -0.65 -11.29 -8.25
CA ASN A 45 0.51 -10.41 -8.28
C ASN A 45 1.36 -10.62 -9.54
N GLY A 46 1.61 -9.53 -10.28
CA GLY A 46 2.42 -9.52 -11.49
C GLY A 46 1.70 -10.00 -12.76
N THR A 47 0.41 -10.37 -12.66
CA THR A 47 -0.43 -10.72 -13.81
C THR A 47 -1.25 -9.52 -14.30
N GLU A 48 -1.88 -9.65 -15.46
CA GLU A 48 -2.82 -8.69 -16.04
C GLU A 48 -2.34 -7.22 -16.02
N GLY A 49 -1.03 -6.99 -16.23
CA GLY A 49 -0.43 -5.66 -16.23
C GLY A 49 -0.14 -5.12 -14.83
N GLY A 50 -0.27 -5.95 -13.78
CA GLY A 50 0.03 -5.57 -12.40
C GLY A 50 -0.92 -4.53 -11.84
N TRP A 51 -2.21 -4.61 -12.18
CA TRP A 51 -3.26 -3.81 -11.58
C TRP A 51 -3.69 -4.40 -10.23
N ASP A 52 -4.01 -3.55 -9.28
CA ASP A 52 -4.46 -4.00 -7.96
C ASP A 52 -5.93 -4.43 -7.96
N VAL A 53 -6.77 -3.75 -8.73
CA VAL A 53 -8.19 -4.10 -8.95
C VAL A 53 -8.57 -3.76 -10.38
N ILE A 54 -9.44 -4.58 -10.99
CA ILE A 54 -10.09 -4.30 -12.27
C ILE A 54 -11.60 -4.35 -12.04
N TYR A 55 -12.28 -3.26 -12.31
CA TYR A 55 -13.75 -3.18 -12.24
C TYR A 55 -14.34 -3.11 -13.64
N LYS A 56 -15.25 -4.06 -13.98
CA LYS A 56 -15.91 -4.15 -15.28
C LYS A 56 -17.41 -4.07 -15.12
N ASN A 57 -18.05 -3.10 -15.78
CA ASN A 57 -19.49 -2.98 -15.79
C ASN A 57 -20.03 -2.89 -17.23
N PRO A 58 -20.71 -3.95 -17.73
CA PRO A 58 -21.28 -3.96 -19.09
C PRO A 58 -22.35 -2.89 -19.33
N GLU A 59 -22.96 -2.37 -18.28
CA GLU A 59 -23.96 -1.31 -18.37
C GLU A 59 -23.35 0.09 -18.50
N GLY A 60 -22.03 0.18 -18.40
CA GLY A 60 -21.29 1.44 -18.43
C GLY A 60 -21.03 2.00 -17.02
N ILE A 61 -19.94 2.73 -16.90
CA ILE A 61 -19.46 3.40 -15.69
C ILE A 61 -19.41 4.88 -16.01
N GLN A 62 -20.32 5.65 -15.44
CA GLN A 62 -20.36 7.10 -15.63
C GLN A 62 -19.31 7.78 -14.75
N LEU A 63 -18.41 8.54 -15.36
CA LEU A 63 -17.39 9.30 -14.66
C LEU A 63 -17.87 10.75 -14.39
N PRO A 64 -17.32 11.44 -13.37
CA PRO A 64 -17.72 12.82 -13.04
C PRO A 64 -17.53 13.85 -14.17
N ASN A 65 -16.71 13.53 -15.18
CA ASN A 65 -16.51 14.36 -16.37
C ASN A 65 -17.51 14.08 -17.50
N GLY A 66 -18.51 13.24 -17.26
CA GLY A 66 -19.54 12.85 -18.23
C GLY A 66 -19.11 11.75 -19.21
N SER A 67 -17.86 11.26 -19.16
CA SER A 67 -17.46 10.12 -19.98
C SER A 67 -18.06 8.82 -19.43
N ILE A 68 -18.42 7.90 -20.32
CA ILE A 68 -18.84 6.54 -19.97
C ILE A 68 -17.73 5.60 -20.44
N VAL A 69 -17.36 4.65 -19.61
CA VAL A 69 -16.38 3.59 -19.89
C VAL A 69 -16.92 2.26 -19.34
N HIS A 70 -16.44 1.12 -19.80
CA HIS A 70 -16.89 -0.18 -19.30
C HIS A 70 -15.87 -0.88 -18.40
N THR A 71 -14.62 -0.41 -18.38
CA THR A 71 -13.57 -0.96 -17.54
C THR A 71 -12.84 0.15 -16.77
N VAL A 72 -12.57 -0.09 -15.49
CA VAL A 72 -11.68 0.75 -14.67
C VAL A 72 -10.52 -0.09 -14.16
N TYR A 73 -9.32 0.31 -14.51
CA TYR A 73 -8.06 -0.26 -14.01
C TYR A 73 -7.55 0.56 -12.83
N VAL A 74 -7.26 -0.10 -11.73
CA VAL A 74 -6.94 0.54 -10.46
C VAL A 74 -5.53 0.23 -10.00
N GLU A 75 -4.78 1.26 -9.66
CA GLU A 75 -3.56 1.22 -8.87
C GLU A 75 -3.87 1.77 -7.48
N MET A 76 -3.67 0.99 -6.42
CA MET A 76 -3.95 1.40 -5.04
C MET A 76 -2.71 1.91 -4.33
N LYS A 77 -2.89 2.92 -3.49
CA LYS A 77 -1.87 3.43 -2.58
C LYS A 77 -2.46 3.67 -1.19
N ASN A 78 -1.69 3.35 -0.16
CA ASN A 78 -2.19 3.51 1.21
C ASN A 78 -2.43 4.98 1.59
N LYS A 79 -1.55 5.87 1.18
CA LYS A 79 -1.63 7.30 1.53
C LYS A 79 -1.33 8.18 0.33
N HIS A 80 -1.87 9.39 0.33
CA HIS A 80 -1.73 10.39 -0.74
C HIS A 80 -0.28 10.85 -1.01
N ASN A 81 0.66 10.62 -0.11
CA ASN A 81 2.06 11.06 -0.18
C ASN A 81 3.08 9.90 -0.26
N THR A 82 2.66 8.70 -0.63
CA THR A 82 3.55 7.53 -0.69
C THR A 82 4.38 7.45 -1.97
N MET A 83 4.05 8.24 -3.00
CA MET A 83 4.80 8.29 -4.24
C MET A 83 5.68 9.54 -4.32
N ASN A 84 6.96 9.36 -4.64
CA ASN A 84 7.79 10.45 -5.12
C ASN A 84 7.47 10.80 -6.59
N SER A 85 8.00 11.89 -7.11
CA SER A 85 7.73 12.35 -8.48
C SER A 85 8.10 11.30 -9.55
N ALA A 86 9.17 10.56 -9.37
CA ALA A 86 9.60 9.53 -10.31
C ALA A 86 8.61 8.34 -10.33
N SER A 87 8.15 7.86 -9.17
CA SER A 87 7.14 6.80 -9.11
C SER A 87 5.77 7.27 -9.61
N ALA A 88 5.39 8.51 -9.34
CA ALA A 88 4.16 9.10 -9.88
C ALA A 88 4.20 9.16 -11.41
N GLY A 89 5.32 9.60 -11.99
CA GLY A 89 5.51 9.62 -13.44
C GLY A 89 5.40 8.22 -14.06
N LYS A 90 6.07 7.21 -13.47
CA LYS A 90 5.99 5.82 -13.96
C LYS A 90 4.56 5.27 -13.90
N THR A 91 3.84 5.52 -12.80
CA THR A 91 2.45 5.09 -12.66
C THR A 91 1.56 5.78 -13.70
N PHE A 92 1.76 7.07 -13.95
CA PHE A 92 1.01 7.80 -14.97
C PHE A 92 1.26 7.25 -16.38
N ILE A 93 2.51 6.94 -16.73
CA ILE A 93 2.87 6.32 -18.03
C ILE A 93 2.24 4.92 -18.16
N LYS A 94 2.23 4.12 -17.09
CA LYS A 94 1.52 2.82 -17.07
C LYS A 94 0.04 3.00 -17.40
N MET A 95 -0.62 4.00 -16.79
CA MET A 95 -2.02 4.31 -17.03
C MET A 95 -2.28 4.81 -18.47
N GLN A 96 -1.42 5.69 -18.99
CA GLN A 96 -1.51 6.11 -20.39
C GLN A 96 -1.37 4.93 -21.37
N SER A 97 -0.42 4.04 -21.10
CA SER A 97 -0.22 2.84 -21.91
C SER A 97 -1.45 1.92 -21.88
N GLN A 98 -2.17 1.88 -20.77
CA GLN A 98 -3.41 1.10 -20.67
C GLN A 98 -4.52 1.73 -21.51
N LEU A 99 -4.68 3.05 -21.49
CA LEU A 99 -5.66 3.75 -22.33
C LEU A 99 -5.40 3.58 -23.83
N LEU A 100 -4.15 3.31 -24.23
CA LEU A 100 -3.80 3.01 -25.64
C LEU A 100 -4.10 1.56 -26.01
N LYS A 101 -4.22 0.65 -25.04
CA LYS A 101 -4.55 -0.77 -25.28
C LYS A 101 -6.05 -1.03 -25.24
N ASP A 102 -6.76 -0.22 -24.48
CA ASP A 102 -8.19 -0.37 -24.23
C ASP A 102 -8.79 1.05 -24.24
N ASP A 103 -9.48 1.40 -25.33
CA ASP A 103 -10.07 2.71 -25.55
C ASP A 103 -11.39 2.91 -24.82
N ASP A 104 -11.93 1.85 -24.22
CA ASP A 104 -13.16 1.85 -23.42
C ASP A 104 -12.88 1.70 -21.91
N CYS A 105 -11.77 2.27 -21.47
CA CYS A 105 -11.39 2.20 -20.06
C CYS A 105 -11.04 3.55 -19.44
N ALA A 106 -10.98 3.56 -18.12
CA ALA A 106 -10.36 4.59 -17.30
C ALA A 106 -9.32 3.97 -16.36
N CYS A 107 -8.35 4.76 -15.92
CA CYS A 107 -7.36 4.34 -14.95
C CYS A 107 -7.46 5.21 -13.68
N PHE A 108 -7.55 4.55 -12.53
CA PHE A 108 -7.70 5.21 -11.24
C PHE A 108 -6.47 4.96 -10.36
N LEU A 109 -5.91 6.05 -9.83
CA LEU A 109 -5.04 6.03 -8.67
C LEU A 109 -5.93 6.13 -7.43
N VAL A 110 -6.17 5.02 -6.75
CA VAL A 110 -7.00 4.99 -5.55
C VAL A 110 -6.13 5.10 -4.31
N GLU A 111 -6.47 6.04 -3.44
CA GLU A 111 -5.76 6.29 -2.19
C GLU A 111 -6.64 5.90 -1.01
N ALA A 112 -6.17 4.97 -0.16
CA ALA A 112 -6.89 4.56 1.03
C ALA A 112 -7.02 5.73 2.02
N ILE A 113 -5.94 6.48 2.24
CA ILE A 113 -5.92 7.71 3.03
C ILE A 113 -5.61 8.88 2.09
N ALA A 114 -6.63 9.38 1.42
CA ALA A 114 -6.56 10.58 0.60
C ALA A 114 -6.58 11.86 1.45
N LYS A 115 -6.27 13.00 0.85
CA LYS A 115 -6.39 14.30 1.54
C LYS A 115 -7.83 14.66 1.84
N THR A 116 -8.72 14.32 0.94
CA THR A 116 -10.16 14.57 1.00
C THR A 116 -10.88 13.48 0.23
N SER A 117 -12.18 13.31 0.47
CA SER A 117 -13.05 12.56 -0.44
C SER A 117 -13.03 13.22 -1.81
N GLN A 118 -12.59 12.48 -2.85
CA GLN A 118 -12.40 13.05 -4.19
C GLN A 118 -12.44 12.00 -5.29
N ASN A 119 -12.89 12.42 -6.46
CA ASN A 119 -12.72 11.73 -7.72
C ASN A 119 -12.40 12.77 -8.80
N ILE A 120 -11.12 13.12 -8.92
CA ILE A 120 -10.63 14.23 -9.74
C ILE A 120 -9.71 13.76 -10.85
N LYS A 121 -9.56 14.56 -11.89
CA LYS A 121 -8.54 14.35 -12.91
C LYS A 121 -7.15 14.38 -12.24
N TRP A 122 -6.36 13.31 -12.43
CA TRP A 122 -5.01 13.30 -11.89
C TRP A 122 -4.06 14.10 -12.76
N GLU A 123 -3.32 15.02 -12.14
CA GLU A 123 -2.24 15.79 -12.74
C GLU A 123 -0.93 15.44 -12.04
N THR A 124 0.11 15.16 -12.81
CA THR A 124 1.46 14.87 -12.32
C THR A 124 2.51 15.42 -13.27
N THR A 125 3.78 15.23 -12.94
CA THR A 125 4.90 15.65 -13.78
C THR A 125 5.64 14.42 -14.33
N VAL A 126 5.83 14.39 -15.65
CA VAL A 126 6.61 13.39 -16.36
C VAL A 126 7.69 14.14 -17.14
N ASP A 127 8.95 13.81 -16.89
CA ASP A 127 10.11 14.43 -17.55
C ASP A 127 10.07 15.98 -17.54
N GLY A 128 9.72 16.54 -16.38
CA GLY A 128 9.63 17.99 -16.17
C GLY A 128 8.36 18.64 -16.72
N THR A 129 7.50 17.91 -17.42
CA THR A 129 6.28 18.43 -18.05
C THR A 129 5.04 18.00 -17.24
N LYS A 130 4.14 18.93 -16.98
CA LYS A 130 2.84 18.62 -16.39
C LYS A 130 1.97 17.87 -17.37
N VAL A 131 1.46 16.73 -16.95
CA VAL A 131 0.60 15.85 -17.73
C VAL A 131 -0.69 15.53 -16.99
N SER A 132 -1.75 15.40 -17.73
CA SER A 132 -3.04 14.94 -17.22
C SER A 132 -3.89 14.35 -18.35
N HIS A 133 -4.82 13.48 -18.00
CA HIS A 133 -5.79 12.94 -18.96
C HIS A 133 -7.16 12.81 -18.30
N LYS A 134 -8.25 13.04 -19.04
CA LYS A 134 -9.63 13.02 -18.48
C LYS A 134 -10.05 11.68 -17.91
N LEU A 135 -9.48 10.57 -18.42
CA LEU A 135 -9.75 9.19 -18.00
C LEU A 135 -8.70 8.65 -17.00
N ILE A 136 -7.68 9.45 -16.64
CA ILE A 136 -6.72 9.11 -15.58
C ILE A 136 -7.08 9.95 -14.36
N ARG A 137 -7.55 9.29 -13.31
CA ARG A 137 -8.16 9.96 -12.17
C ARG A 137 -7.46 9.62 -10.86
N ARG A 138 -7.49 10.55 -9.92
CA ARG A 138 -7.08 10.36 -8.54
C ARG A 138 -8.32 10.29 -7.68
N VAL A 139 -8.51 9.17 -6.98
CA VAL A 139 -9.76 8.80 -6.35
C VAL A 139 -9.49 8.41 -4.90
N SER A 140 -10.29 8.88 -3.97
CA SER A 140 -10.26 8.40 -2.59
C SER A 140 -11.00 7.06 -2.48
N LEU A 141 -10.62 6.27 -1.49
CA LEU A 141 -11.15 4.92 -1.33
C LEU A 141 -12.67 4.90 -1.13
N ASP A 142 -13.23 5.87 -0.38
CA ASP A 142 -14.68 6.01 -0.19
C ASP A 142 -15.41 6.22 -1.52
N GLN A 143 -14.87 7.06 -2.41
CA GLN A 143 -15.43 7.31 -3.74
C GLN A 143 -15.32 6.10 -4.65
N PHE A 144 -14.28 5.27 -4.48
CA PHE A 144 -14.16 4.03 -5.23
C PHE A 144 -15.15 2.98 -4.72
N TYR A 145 -15.34 2.83 -3.40
CA TYR A 145 -16.38 1.97 -2.85
C TYR A 145 -17.78 2.41 -3.32
N ALA A 146 -18.08 3.69 -3.25
CA ALA A 146 -19.36 4.22 -3.74
C ALA A 146 -19.60 3.86 -5.22
N LEU A 147 -18.58 3.97 -6.06
CA LEU A 147 -18.65 3.64 -7.48
C LEU A 147 -18.97 2.16 -7.72
N VAL A 148 -18.28 1.24 -7.03
CA VAL A 148 -18.39 -0.21 -7.31
C VAL A 148 -19.58 -0.86 -6.62
N THR A 149 -20.08 -0.28 -5.52
CA THR A 149 -21.23 -0.81 -4.76
C THR A 149 -22.53 -0.09 -5.07
N GLY A 150 -22.48 1.12 -5.63
CA GLY A 150 -23.63 2.00 -5.76
C GLY A 150 -24.15 2.59 -4.44
N GLN A 151 -23.38 2.50 -3.34
CA GLN A 151 -23.74 2.99 -2.01
C GLN A 151 -22.73 4.04 -1.55
N ASP A 152 -23.16 5.26 -1.33
CA ASP A 152 -22.28 6.39 -1.00
C ASP A 152 -21.56 6.24 0.34
N ASP A 153 -22.12 5.48 1.27
CA ASP A 153 -21.59 5.23 2.60
C ASP A 153 -20.93 3.84 2.79
N ALA A 154 -20.74 3.08 1.72
CA ALA A 154 -20.20 1.72 1.79
C ALA A 154 -18.87 1.64 2.55
N PHE A 155 -17.97 2.58 2.31
CA PHE A 155 -16.68 2.61 3.02
C PHE A 155 -16.86 2.87 4.53
N TYR A 156 -17.77 3.77 4.90
CA TYR A 156 -18.11 4.01 6.30
C TYR A 156 -18.69 2.76 6.97
N GLN A 157 -19.59 2.05 6.30
CA GLN A 157 -20.17 0.79 6.81
C GLN A 157 -19.09 -0.27 7.03
N ILE A 158 -18.14 -0.42 6.11
CA ILE A 158 -17.00 -1.33 6.28
C ILE A 158 -16.16 -0.94 7.49
N CYS A 159 -15.85 0.34 7.66
CA CYS A 159 -15.09 0.83 8.82
C CYS A 159 -15.82 0.56 10.14
N MET A 160 -17.14 0.69 10.16
CA MET A 160 -17.95 0.43 11.37
C MET A 160 -18.05 -1.06 11.70
N ALA A 161 -17.95 -1.95 10.71
CA ALA A 161 -17.95 -3.40 10.91
C ALA A 161 -16.56 -3.95 11.35
N LEU A 162 -15.47 -3.19 11.11
CA LEU A 162 -14.10 -3.66 11.38
C LEU A 162 -13.87 -4.10 12.84
N PRO A 163 -14.34 -3.41 13.90
CA PRO A 163 -14.10 -3.84 15.27
C PRO A 163 -14.66 -5.25 15.56
N GLU A 164 -15.84 -5.57 15.05
CA GLU A 164 -16.45 -6.89 15.21
C GLU A 164 -15.69 -7.95 14.42
N ILE A 165 -15.28 -7.64 13.20
CA ILE A 165 -14.48 -8.53 12.35
C ILE A 165 -13.13 -8.84 13.04
N ILE A 166 -12.45 -7.81 13.53
CA ILE A 166 -11.16 -7.98 14.22
C ILE A 166 -11.35 -8.81 15.48
N GLN A 167 -12.38 -8.53 16.28
CA GLN A 167 -12.67 -9.29 17.49
C GLN A 167 -12.90 -10.76 17.18
N SER A 168 -13.71 -11.06 16.17
CA SER A 168 -13.97 -12.45 15.72
C SER A 168 -12.67 -13.18 15.34
N VAL A 169 -11.78 -12.51 14.59
CA VAL A 169 -10.49 -13.10 14.18
C VAL A 169 -9.58 -13.33 15.39
N VAL A 170 -9.56 -12.41 16.36
CA VAL A 170 -8.76 -12.54 17.57
C VAL A 170 -9.29 -13.68 18.45
N ASP A 171 -10.62 -13.79 18.59
CA ASP A 171 -11.26 -14.86 19.39
C ASP A 171 -11.01 -16.24 18.76
N ASP A 172 -11.07 -16.35 17.43
CA ASP A 172 -10.79 -17.60 16.69
C ASP A 172 -9.32 -18.03 16.77
N ALA A 173 -8.40 -17.05 16.83
CA ALA A 173 -6.96 -17.33 16.83
C ALA A 173 -6.37 -17.74 18.19
N GLY A 174 -7.09 -17.51 19.30
CA GLY A 174 -6.65 -17.85 20.66
C GLY A 174 -5.38 -17.12 21.12
N GLU A 175 -4.77 -17.58 22.22
CA GLU A 175 -3.62 -16.92 22.86
C GLU A 175 -2.31 -16.87 22.03
N GLN A 176 -2.28 -17.45 20.82
CA GLN A 176 -1.07 -17.55 20.01
C GLN A 176 -0.72 -16.30 19.17
N LEU A 177 -1.48 -15.24 19.30
CA LEU A 177 -1.32 -14.03 18.46
C LEU A 177 -0.32 -12.97 18.97
N VAL A 178 0.45 -13.25 20.01
CA VAL A 178 1.59 -12.37 20.34
C VAL A 178 2.80 -12.84 19.54
N PRO A 179 3.12 -12.25 18.38
CA PRO A 179 4.33 -12.65 17.67
C PRO A 179 5.52 -12.33 18.56
N HIS A 180 6.31 -13.35 18.88
CA HIS A 180 7.60 -13.14 19.52
C HIS A 180 8.47 -12.30 18.59
N ASP A 181 8.88 -11.13 19.06
CA ASP A 181 9.71 -10.22 18.28
C ASP A 181 11.15 -10.73 18.29
N ILE A 182 11.52 -11.40 17.21
CA ILE A 182 12.87 -11.96 17.04
C ILE A 182 13.91 -10.90 16.66
N VAL A 183 13.51 -9.64 16.38
CA VAL A 183 14.45 -8.59 15.94
C VAL A 183 15.47 -8.27 17.02
N PHE A 184 15.04 -8.18 18.27
CA PHE A 184 15.94 -7.96 19.40
C PHE A 184 16.97 -9.08 19.53
N ASP A 185 16.54 -10.34 19.45
CA ASP A 185 17.41 -11.51 19.55
C ASP A 185 18.42 -11.55 18.40
N GLN A 186 17.96 -11.25 17.17
CA GLN A 186 18.83 -11.18 16.00
C GLN A 186 19.87 -10.06 16.11
N LEU A 187 19.47 -8.87 16.54
CA LEU A 187 20.37 -7.74 16.73
C LEU A 187 21.40 -8.02 17.83
N SER A 188 20.96 -8.60 18.95
CA SER A 188 21.86 -8.99 20.05
C SER A 188 22.86 -10.04 19.57
N ALA A 189 22.43 -11.06 18.84
CA ALA A 189 23.30 -12.10 18.32
C ALA A 189 24.35 -11.56 17.31
N ILE A 190 23.99 -10.57 16.48
CA ILE A 190 24.93 -9.91 15.57
C ILE A 190 25.90 -9.02 16.36
N ALA A 191 25.41 -8.28 17.34
CA ALA A 191 26.21 -7.42 18.19
C ALA A 191 27.26 -8.22 18.98
N ASP A 192 26.88 -9.36 19.57
CA ASP A 192 27.78 -10.24 20.32
C ASP A 192 28.88 -10.84 19.42
N LYS A 193 28.55 -11.18 18.17
CA LYS A 193 29.50 -11.69 17.18
C LYS A 193 30.48 -10.63 16.66
N SER A 194 30.12 -9.35 16.77
CA SER A 194 30.97 -8.25 16.24
C SER A 194 32.30 -8.05 16.97
N GLY A 195 32.43 -8.56 18.20
CA GLY A 195 33.61 -8.36 19.05
C GLY A 195 33.82 -6.91 19.50
N ILE A 196 32.81 -6.05 19.35
CA ILE A 196 32.91 -4.62 19.74
C ILE A 196 32.54 -4.49 21.22
N GLU A 197 33.50 -4.01 22.05
CA GLU A 197 33.30 -3.90 23.50
C GLU A 197 32.18 -2.91 23.90
N LYS A 198 32.01 -1.81 23.12
CA LYS A 198 30.97 -0.82 23.39
C LYS A 198 29.65 -1.29 22.80
N LYS A 199 28.74 -1.72 23.65
CA LYS A 199 27.44 -2.29 23.30
C LYS A 199 26.63 -1.39 22.35
N ASP A 200 26.60 -0.08 22.57
CA ASP A 200 25.90 0.90 21.73
C ASP A 200 26.43 0.90 20.29
N VAL A 201 27.76 0.80 20.15
CA VAL A 201 28.43 0.74 18.84
C VAL A 201 28.14 -0.60 18.16
N ALA A 202 28.20 -1.70 18.93
CA ALA A 202 27.93 -3.05 18.42
C ALA A 202 26.50 -3.15 17.84
N ILE A 203 25.50 -2.59 18.53
CA ILE A 203 24.11 -2.60 18.08
C ILE A 203 23.91 -1.68 16.87
N ALA A 204 24.52 -0.49 16.87
CA ALA A 204 24.47 0.39 15.71
C ALA A 204 25.06 -0.29 14.45
N MET A 205 26.15 -1.01 14.60
CA MET A 205 26.75 -1.83 13.55
C MET A 205 25.84 -3.00 13.14
N ALA A 206 25.21 -3.68 14.10
CA ALA A 206 24.27 -4.76 13.81
C ALA A 206 23.08 -4.27 12.97
N ILE A 207 22.49 -3.12 13.33
CA ILE A 207 21.41 -2.49 12.55
C ILE A 207 21.87 -2.15 11.12
N TYR A 208 23.08 -1.60 10.99
CA TYR A 208 23.66 -1.27 9.68
C TYR A 208 23.89 -2.53 8.84
N MET A 209 24.37 -3.59 9.45
CA MET A 209 24.73 -4.85 8.77
C MET A 209 23.54 -5.71 8.37
N LEU A 210 22.36 -5.51 8.97
CA LEU A 210 21.13 -6.26 8.61
C LEU A 210 20.80 -6.23 7.11
N GLY A 211 21.11 -5.12 6.44
CA GLY A 211 20.89 -4.97 4.99
C GLY A 211 21.83 -5.79 4.11
N PHE A 212 22.92 -6.32 4.66
CA PHE A 212 24.00 -6.97 3.91
C PHE A 212 24.13 -8.47 4.18
N GLY A 213 23.15 -9.07 4.88
CA GLY A 213 23.20 -10.47 5.30
C GLY A 213 23.43 -11.49 4.19
N SER A 214 23.10 -11.14 2.93
CA SER A 214 23.36 -11.96 1.74
C SER A 214 24.69 -11.67 1.02
N TYR A 215 25.45 -10.69 1.48
CA TYR A 215 26.69 -10.28 0.81
C TYR A 215 27.87 -11.18 1.22
N ASN A 216 28.83 -11.39 0.29
CA ASN A 216 30.00 -12.21 0.54
C ASN A 216 30.80 -11.69 1.76
N GLY A 217 31.07 -12.58 2.71
CA GLY A 217 31.79 -12.27 3.95
C GLY A 217 30.88 -11.94 5.15
N PHE A 218 29.56 -11.69 4.92
CA PHE A 218 28.57 -11.50 5.99
C PHE A 218 27.83 -12.80 6.34
N THR A 219 27.78 -13.74 5.43
CA THR A 219 27.29 -15.11 5.65
C THR A 219 28.42 -15.98 6.20
N LYS A 220 28.44 -16.21 7.49
CA LYS A 220 29.20 -17.32 8.12
C LYS A 220 28.32 -18.06 9.11
#